data_fe93b0b565f4ce13908a42a8c0ff5582
#
_entry.id   fe93b0b565f4ce13908a42a8c0ff5582
#
_cell.length_a   1.000
_cell.length_b   1.000
_cell.length_c   1.000
_cell.angle_alpha   90.00
_cell.angle_beta   90.00
_cell.angle_gamma   90.00
#
_symmetry.space_group_name_H-M   'P 1'
#
loop_
_entity.id
_entity.type
_entity.pdbx_description
1 polymer ?
#
loop_
_entity_poly.entity_id
_entity_poly.type
_entity_poly.pdbx_seq_one_letter_code
_entity_poly.pdbx_strand_id
1 'polypeptide(L)' 'MKDPETMTAVICPLSIVPVRKDPTDTSEMVSQWLFGETAEVLERTPKWTKLEFDHDGYTGWVDNK' A
#
# COMPACT_ATOMS: atom_id res chain seq x y z
N MET A 1 0.85 1.03 21.94
CA MET A 1 1.93 0.44 21.17
C MET A 1 1.37 -0.60 20.21
N LYS A 2 1.87 -0.60 19.00
CA LYS A 2 1.35 -1.53 18.00
C LYS A 2 2.05 -2.87 18.09
N ASP A 3 1.23 -3.90 17.98
CA ASP A 3 1.71 -5.26 17.95
C ASP A 3 2.40 -5.54 16.62
N PRO A 4 3.63 -6.10 16.61
CA PRO A 4 4.30 -6.42 15.36
C PRO A 4 3.50 -7.33 14.43
N GLU A 5 2.56 -8.09 14.99
CA GLU A 5 1.72 -8.98 14.18
C GLU A 5 0.59 -8.25 13.48
N THR A 6 0.21 -7.06 13.98
CA THR A 6 -0.87 -6.27 13.40
C THR A 6 -0.36 -5.10 12.60
N MET A 7 0.96 -4.85 12.65
CA MET A 7 1.58 -3.74 11.95
C MET A 7 2.81 -4.21 11.23
N THR A 8 2.72 -4.20 9.92
CA THR A 8 3.84 -4.57 9.07
C THR A 8 4.23 -3.39 8.23
N ALA A 9 5.46 -2.92 8.42
CA ALA A 9 6.03 -1.89 7.56
C ALA A 9 6.61 -2.56 6.32
N VAL A 10 6.39 -1.95 5.17
CA VAL A 10 6.91 -2.46 3.90
C VAL A 10 7.56 -1.33 3.14
N ILE A 11 8.48 -1.70 2.25
CA ILE A 11 9.17 -0.75 1.38
C ILE A 11 8.83 -1.10 -0.06
N CYS A 12 8.65 -0.08 -0.90
CA CYS A 12 8.33 -0.30 -2.30
C CYS A 12 9.54 -0.91 -3.03
N PRO A 13 9.42 -2.13 -3.58
CA PRO A 13 10.54 -2.81 -4.23
C PRO A 13 10.66 -2.50 -5.72
N LEU A 14 9.73 -1.73 -6.26
CA LEU A 14 9.68 -1.42 -7.68
C LEU A 14 9.86 0.07 -7.89
N SER A 15 10.17 0.47 -9.14
CA SER A 15 10.33 1.88 -9.45
C SER A 15 9.07 2.68 -9.11
N ILE A 16 7.92 2.08 -9.39
CA ILE A 16 6.64 2.73 -9.16
C ILE A 16 5.55 1.68 -9.04
N VAL A 17 4.64 1.87 -8.10
CA VAL A 17 3.48 1.00 -7.92
C VAL A 17 2.23 1.87 -7.91
N PRO A 18 1.26 1.61 -8.80
CA PRO A 18 0.01 2.38 -8.78
C PRO A 18 -0.78 2.11 -7.50
N VAL A 19 -1.34 3.16 -6.93
CA VAL A 19 -2.20 3.08 -5.75
C VAL A 19 -3.62 3.35 -6.18
N ARG A 20 -4.52 2.39 -5.90
CA ARG A 20 -5.92 2.48 -6.29
C ARG A 20 -6.79 2.89 -5.10
N LYS A 21 -7.89 3.55 -5.40
CA LYS A 21 -8.86 3.94 -4.38
C LYS A 21 -9.53 2.71 -3.77
N ASP A 22 -9.86 1.73 -4.61
CA ASP A 22 -10.49 0.47 -4.21
C ASP A 22 -9.66 -0.71 -4.71
N PRO A 23 -9.83 -1.91 -4.11
CA PRO A 23 -9.02 -3.07 -4.48
C PRO A 23 -9.50 -3.72 -5.78
N THR A 24 -9.38 -2.99 -6.88
CA THR A 24 -9.77 -3.48 -8.20
C THR A 24 -8.99 -2.74 -9.27
N ASP A 25 -8.67 -3.44 -10.36
CA ASP A 25 -7.94 -2.88 -11.48
C ASP A 25 -8.68 -1.75 -12.18
N THR A 26 -10.00 -1.72 -12.06
CA THR A 26 -10.82 -0.70 -12.69
C THR A 26 -11.02 0.53 -11.82
N SER A 27 -10.52 0.48 -10.59
CA SER A 27 -10.62 1.62 -9.70
C SER A 27 -9.69 2.75 -10.13
N GLU A 28 -10.06 3.94 -9.74
CA GLU A 28 -9.26 5.13 -9.99
C GLU A 28 -7.88 5.00 -9.35
N MET A 29 -6.85 5.36 -10.10
CA MET A 29 -5.51 5.47 -9.54
C MET A 29 -5.41 6.82 -8.84
N VAL A 30 -5.23 6.78 -7.53
CA VAL A 30 -5.25 7.99 -6.70
C VAL A 30 -3.86 8.47 -6.32
N SER A 31 -2.84 7.62 -6.45
CA SER A 31 -1.48 7.98 -6.09
C SER A 31 -0.50 6.98 -6.68
N GLN A 32 0.77 7.16 -6.38
CA GLN A 32 1.84 6.26 -6.79
C GLN A 32 2.77 6.04 -5.60
N TRP A 33 3.20 4.79 -5.44
CA TRP A 33 4.15 4.40 -4.40
C TRP A 33 5.49 4.20 -5.08
N LEU A 34 6.49 4.97 -4.66
CA LEU A 34 7.77 5.02 -5.36
C LEU A 34 8.82 4.17 -4.66
N PHE A 35 9.80 3.72 -5.44
CA PHE A 35 10.89 2.89 -4.92
C PHE A 35 11.52 3.54 -3.67
N GLY A 36 11.64 2.74 -2.63
CA GLY A 36 12.27 3.18 -1.39
C GLY A 36 11.31 3.82 -0.40
N GLU A 37 10.11 4.20 -0.83
CA GLU A 37 9.13 4.75 0.11
C GLU A 37 8.54 3.64 0.98
N THR A 38 8.32 3.95 2.25
CA THR A 38 7.79 2.98 3.20
C THR A 38 6.31 3.22 3.47
N ALA A 39 5.64 2.15 3.88
CA ALA A 39 4.22 2.20 4.20
C ALA A 39 3.89 1.13 5.22
N GLU A 40 2.74 1.25 5.87
CA GLU A 40 2.26 0.25 6.81
C GLU A 40 1.10 -0.51 6.21
N VAL A 41 1.06 -1.82 6.43
CA VAL A 41 -0.02 -2.67 5.96
C VAL A 41 -1.21 -2.53 6.90
N LEU A 42 -2.35 -2.12 6.35
CA LEU A 42 -3.58 -1.99 7.10
C LEU A 42 -4.48 -3.20 6.92
N GLU A 43 -4.47 -3.78 5.71
CA GLU A 43 -5.35 -4.91 5.40
C GLU A 43 -4.76 -5.68 4.22
N ARG A 44 -4.94 -7.01 4.22
CA ARG A 44 -4.51 -7.85 3.12
C ARG A 44 -5.67 -8.68 2.61
N THR A 45 -5.76 -8.79 1.29
CA THR A 45 -6.63 -9.74 0.61
C THR A 45 -5.75 -10.63 -0.27
N PRO A 46 -6.31 -11.69 -0.89
CA PRO A 46 -5.50 -12.54 -1.76
C PRO A 46 -4.82 -11.82 -2.91
N LYS A 47 -5.39 -10.72 -3.39
CA LYS A 47 -4.85 -10.00 -4.55
C LYS A 47 -4.39 -8.58 -4.24
N TRP A 48 -4.83 -7.99 -3.16
CA TRP A 48 -4.60 -6.58 -2.87
C TRP A 48 -4.14 -6.37 -1.44
N THR A 49 -3.40 -5.29 -1.23
CA THR A 49 -2.97 -4.88 0.10
C THR A 49 -3.32 -3.41 0.28
N LYS A 50 -3.98 -3.09 1.39
CA LYS A 50 -4.25 -1.71 1.74
C LYS A 50 -3.09 -1.19 2.56
N LEU A 51 -2.55 -0.06 2.15
CA LEU A 51 -1.39 0.56 2.79
C LEU A 51 -1.71 1.95 3.29
N GLU A 52 -1.04 2.34 4.37
CA GLU A 52 -0.96 3.73 4.79
C GLU A 52 0.46 4.18 4.53
N PHE A 53 0.62 5.22 3.72
CA PHE A 53 1.93 5.67 3.26
C PHE A 53 2.54 6.62 4.29
N ASP A 54 3.77 6.33 4.73
CA ASP A 54 4.45 7.12 5.75
C ASP A 54 4.68 8.56 5.30
N HIS A 55 4.83 8.74 4.00
CA HIS A 55 5.14 10.02 3.41
C HIS A 55 4.08 11.09 3.71
N ASP A 56 2.80 10.74 3.59
CA ASP A 56 1.72 11.71 3.74
C ASP A 56 0.52 11.19 4.53
N GLY A 57 0.60 9.96 5.04
CA GLY A 57 -0.51 9.36 5.78
C GLY A 57 -1.69 8.96 4.93
N TYR A 58 -1.55 9.04 3.61
CA TYR A 58 -2.62 8.67 2.69
C TYR A 58 -2.80 7.14 2.66
N THR A 59 -4.01 6.69 2.44
CA THR A 59 -4.28 5.24 2.35
C THR A 59 -4.75 4.87 0.96
N GLY A 60 -4.44 3.65 0.55
CA GLY A 60 -4.89 3.14 -0.73
C GLY A 60 -4.51 1.69 -0.92
N TRP A 61 -4.89 1.13 -2.07
CA TRP A 61 -4.71 -0.28 -2.36
C TRP A 61 -3.67 -0.49 -3.44
N VAL A 62 -2.81 -1.50 -3.23
CA VAL A 62 -1.81 -1.91 -4.22
C VAL A 62 -2.00 -3.38 -4.54
N ASP A 63 -1.67 -3.74 -5.79
CA ASP A 63 -1.74 -5.12 -6.27
C ASP A 63 -0.60 -5.93 -5.61
N ASN A 64 -0.91 -7.16 -5.21
CA ASN A 64 0.07 -8.02 -4.52
C ASN A 64 1.12 -8.65 -5.45
N LYS A 65 1.05 -8.41 -6.74
CA LYS A 65 2.02 -8.99 -7.66
C LYS A 65 3.45 -8.64 -7.31
#